data_f05c0d4ff6db50986b72cde24a02918e
#
_entry.id   f05c0d4ff6db50986b72cde24a02918e
#
_cell.length_a   1.000
_cell.length_b   1.000
_cell.length_c   1.000
_cell.angle_alpha   90.00
_cell.angle_beta   90.00
_cell.angle_gamma   90.00
#
_symmetry.space_group_name_H-M   'P 1'
#
loop_
_entity.id
_entity.type
_entity.pdbx_description
1 polymer ?
#
loop_
_entity_poly.entity_id
_entity_poly.type
_entity_poly.pdbx_seq_one_letter_code
_entity_poly.pdbx_strand_id
1 'polypeptide(L)'
;MRLPLALFALLSSCAFAQTPLVKILSDELDRNFTILKQKGDPAPYFMSYEVTSTDSYALVASRGSLETQQHNQTRYLDVTIRDGNQQFDNYHLVANENRPRFTQATPIALEDNAAAIRQAVWLATDRVYRGGAQRLIRLKGDEKLRTQAVDTSDDFDKEDPQVYFASPAPLKFNPTELAARLRKLSAEFSKYPGALDTSVQFETKTVTQTLVTTDGTRLEFGHSLLLQVLA
;
A
#
# COMPACT_ATOMS: atom_id res chain seq x y z
N MET A 1 59.88 -9.63 -20.45
CA MET A 1 58.59 -10.34 -20.39
C MET A 1 57.74 -9.65 -19.34
N ARG A 2 56.81 -8.76 -19.72
CA ARG A 2 55.94 -8.02 -18.76
C ARG A 2 54.55 -8.63 -18.86
N LEU A 3 54.07 -9.26 -17.77
CA LEU A 3 52.69 -9.73 -17.63
C LEU A 3 51.77 -8.52 -17.38
N PRO A 4 50.60 -8.42 -18.07
CA PRO A 4 49.60 -7.42 -17.72
C PRO A 4 48.73 -7.96 -16.56
N LEU A 5 48.68 -7.18 -15.49
CA LEU A 5 47.78 -7.39 -14.36
C LEU A 5 46.36 -7.01 -14.80
N ALA A 6 45.50 -8.00 -15.06
CA ALA A 6 44.08 -7.77 -15.34
C ALA A 6 43.35 -7.46 -14.03
N LEU A 7 42.93 -6.22 -13.85
CA LEU A 7 42.09 -5.76 -12.76
C LEU A 7 40.65 -6.21 -13.01
N PHE A 8 40.23 -7.28 -12.34
CA PHE A 8 38.83 -7.74 -12.33
C PHE A 8 38.02 -6.85 -11.37
N ALA A 9 37.30 -5.87 -11.90
CA ALA A 9 36.34 -5.09 -11.13
C ALA A 9 35.11 -5.97 -10.86
N LEU A 10 34.99 -6.50 -9.64
CA LEU A 10 33.78 -7.13 -9.13
C LEU A 10 32.72 -6.04 -8.93
N LEU A 11 31.84 -5.88 -9.90
CA LEU A 11 30.58 -5.17 -9.72
C LEU A 11 29.69 -5.99 -8.80
N SER A 12 29.71 -5.68 -7.51
CA SER A 12 28.72 -6.18 -6.56
C SER A 12 27.38 -5.54 -6.89
N SER A 13 26.57 -6.21 -7.71
CA SER A 13 25.15 -5.91 -7.82
C SER A 13 24.51 -6.22 -6.47
N CYS A 14 24.15 -5.19 -5.70
CA CYS A 14 23.22 -5.34 -4.58
C CYS A 14 21.90 -5.81 -5.15
N ALA A 15 21.69 -7.11 -5.23
CA ALA A 15 20.38 -7.69 -5.46
C ALA A 15 19.57 -7.42 -4.19
N PHE A 16 18.70 -6.41 -4.21
CA PHE A 16 17.70 -6.23 -3.18
C PHE A 16 16.78 -7.45 -3.20
N ALA A 17 16.83 -8.25 -2.15
CA ALA A 17 16.05 -9.47 -2.06
C ALA A 17 14.57 -9.11 -1.93
N GLN A 18 13.76 -9.75 -2.75
CA GLN A 18 12.29 -9.67 -2.67
C GLN A 18 11.81 -10.14 -1.29
N THR A 19 10.93 -9.36 -0.64
CA THR A 19 10.38 -9.76 0.66
C THR A 19 9.40 -10.93 0.54
N PRO A 20 9.16 -11.70 1.62
CA PRO A 20 8.19 -12.78 1.61
C PRO A 20 6.80 -12.31 1.17
N LEU A 21 6.37 -11.11 1.58
CA LEU A 21 5.08 -10.53 1.19
C LEU A 21 4.98 -10.33 -0.32
N VAL A 22 5.98 -9.70 -0.94
CA VAL A 22 6.01 -9.51 -2.40
C VAL A 22 5.89 -10.84 -3.14
N LYS A 23 6.61 -11.88 -2.65
CA LYS A 23 6.52 -13.21 -3.25
C LYS A 23 5.12 -13.82 -3.13
N ILE A 24 4.51 -13.78 -1.94
CA ILE A 24 3.17 -14.32 -1.71
C ILE A 24 2.15 -13.62 -2.62
N LEU A 25 2.20 -12.29 -2.69
CA LEU A 25 1.31 -11.50 -3.53
C LEU A 25 1.51 -11.79 -5.01
N SER A 26 2.76 -11.95 -5.47
CA SER A 26 3.06 -12.27 -6.87
C SER A 26 2.53 -13.65 -7.26
N ASP A 27 2.79 -14.67 -6.44
CA ASP A 27 2.32 -16.04 -6.68
C ASP A 27 0.77 -16.08 -6.77
N GLU A 28 0.06 -15.34 -5.89
CA GLU A 28 -1.39 -15.27 -5.90
C GLU A 28 -1.95 -14.44 -7.05
N LEU A 29 -1.26 -13.36 -7.45
CA LEU A 29 -1.63 -12.56 -8.60
C LEU A 29 -1.61 -13.41 -9.87
N ASP A 30 -0.52 -14.12 -10.10
CA ASP A 30 -0.33 -14.97 -11.27
C ASP A 30 -1.38 -16.09 -11.31
N ARG A 31 -1.66 -16.71 -10.16
CA ARG A 31 -2.68 -17.75 -10.04
C ARG A 31 -4.08 -17.22 -10.34
N ASN A 32 -4.48 -16.14 -9.68
CA ASN A 32 -5.81 -15.57 -9.80
C ASN A 32 -6.04 -14.99 -11.21
N PHE A 33 -5.05 -14.28 -11.76
CA PHE A 33 -5.14 -13.75 -13.11
C PHE A 33 -5.28 -14.84 -14.16
N THR A 34 -4.51 -15.92 -14.05
CA THR A 34 -4.61 -17.07 -14.97
C THR A 34 -6.01 -17.68 -14.94
N ILE A 35 -6.57 -17.89 -13.74
CA ILE A 35 -7.92 -18.45 -13.58
C ILE A 35 -8.97 -17.51 -14.17
N LEU A 36 -8.92 -16.23 -13.83
CA LEU A 36 -9.90 -15.24 -14.29
C LEU A 36 -9.79 -15.00 -15.80
N LYS A 37 -8.59 -15.01 -16.36
CA LYS A 37 -8.39 -14.90 -17.81
C LYS A 37 -8.99 -16.06 -18.60
N GLN A 38 -8.99 -17.26 -18.01
CA GLN A 38 -9.52 -18.48 -18.66
C GLN A 38 -11.03 -18.67 -18.44
N LYS A 39 -11.54 -18.28 -17.27
CA LYS A 39 -12.90 -18.61 -16.84
C LYS A 39 -13.80 -17.39 -16.65
N GLY A 40 -13.22 -16.20 -16.61
CA GLY A 40 -13.95 -14.94 -16.40
C GLY A 40 -14.66 -14.49 -17.69
N ASP A 41 -15.85 -13.97 -17.53
CA ASP A 41 -16.62 -13.30 -18.57
C ASP A 41 -17.28 -12.05 -17.96
N PRO A 42 -16.78 -10.87 -18.28
CA PRO A 42 -15.63 -10.53 -19.13
C PRO A 42 -14.27 -10.94 -18.49
N ALA A 43 -13.32 -11.37 -19.31
CA ALA A 43 -11.97 -11.70 -18.83
C ALA A 43 -11.19 -10.43 -18.51
N PRO A 44 -10.43 -10.38 -17.39
CA PRO A 44 -9.57 -9.25 -17.08
C PRO A 44 -8.34 -9.19 -17.99
N TYR A 45 -7.90 -7.97 -18.30
CA TYR A 45 -6.66 -7.72 -19.05
C TYR A 45 -5.54 -7.21 -18.15
N PHE A 46 -5.87 -6.65 -16.97
CA PHE A 46 -4.91 -6.16 -15.98
C PHE A 46 -5.40 -6.43 -14.57
N MET A 47 -4.46 -6.77 -13.68
CA MET A 47 -4.70 -6.87 -12.24
C MET A 47 -3.50 -6.33 -11.46
N SER A 48 -3.77 -5.76 -10.28
CA SER A 48 -2.75 -5.41 -9.30
C SER A 48 -3.21 -5.68 -7.87
N TYR A 49 -2.23 -5.98 -7.02
CA TYR A 49 -2.39 -6.01 -5.57
C TYR A 49 -1.47 -4.96 -4.97
N GLU A 50 -2.06 -4.08 -4.16
CA GLU A 50 -1.34 -3.10 -3.36
C GLU A 50 -1.58 -3.38 -1.88
N VAL A 51 -0.50 -3.45 -1.10
CA VAL A 51 -0.56 -3.62 0.34
C VAL A 51 0.09 -2.44 1.02
N THR A 52 -0.67 -1.75 1.86
CA THR A 52 -0.16 -0.70 2.74
C THR A 52 -0.04 -1.24 4.16
N SER A 53 1.19 -1.34 4.66
CA SER A 53 1.51 -1.68 6.04
C SER A 53 1.87 -0.42 6.81
N THR A 54 1.25 -0.20 7.96
CA THR A 54 1.54 0.94 8.84
C THR A 54 1.90 0.44 10.23
N ASP A 55 3.00 0.95 10.78
CA ASP A 55 3.41 0.80 12.16
C ASP A 55 3.49 2.19 12.79
N SER A 56 2.69 2.45 13.82
CA SER A 56 2.60 3.75 14.46
C SER A 56 2.67 3.65 15.97
N TYR A 57 3.36 4.59 16.59
CA TYR A 57 3.49 4.70 18.02
C TYR A 57 3.19 6.14 18.46
N ALA A 58 2.33 6.30 19.47
CA ALA A 58 1.96 7.59 20.02
C ALA A 58 2.12 7.62 21.54
N LEU A 59 2.75 8.67 22.04
CA LEU A 59 2.89 8.98 23.46
C LEU A 59 2.45 10.43 23.68
N VAL A 60 1.61 10.66 24.68
CA VAL A 60 1.20 12.01 25.12
C VAL A 60 1.37 12.08 26.63
N ALA A 61 2.02 13.12 27.10
CA ALA A 61 2.20 13.39 28.53
C ALA A 61 1.82 14.84 28.85
N SER A 62 1.11 15.05 29.95
CA SER A 62 0.76 16.35 30.48
C SER A 62 1.03 16.40 31.99
N ARG A 63 1.55 17.51 32.48
CA ARG A 63 1.81 17.77 33.90
C ARG A 63 2.52 16.64 34.65
N GLY A 64 3.48 16.00 33.99
CA GLY A 64 4.24 14.88 34.57
C GLY A 64 3.54 13.52 34.51
N SER A 65 2.35 13.44 33.95
CA SER A 65 1.60 12.19 33.76
C SER A 65 1.53 11.79 32.30
N LEU A 66 1.59 10.48 32.04
CA LEU A 66 1.34 9.94 30.68
C LEU A 66 -0.16 9.77 30.51
N GLU A 67 -0.71 10.40 29.48
CA GLU A 67 -2.12 10.33 29.12
C GLU A 67 -2.41 9.28 28.05
N THR A 68 -1.47 9.13 27.11
CA THR A 68 -1.62 8.18 26.01
C THR A 68 -0.32 7.42 25.79
N GLN A 69 -0.44 6.12 25.59
CA GLN A 69 0.59 5.25 25.07
C GLN A 69 -0.08 4.22 24.16
N GLN A 70 0.11 4.36 22.86
CA GLN A 70 -0.50 3.48 21.86
C GLN A 70 0.54 2.98 20.87
N HIS A 71 0.47 1.69 20.56
CA HIS A 71 1.18 1.07 19.44
C HIS A 71 0.14 0.40 18.54
N ASN A 72 0.10 0.81 17.29
CA ASN A 72 -0.87 0.30 16.34
C ASN A 72 -0.18 -0.15 15.08
N GLN A 73 -0.51 -1.38 14.65
CA GLN A 73 -0.04 -1.98 13.41
C GLN A 73 -1.25 -2.33 12.56
N THR A 74 -1.19 -1.95 11.29
CA THR A 74 -2.24 -2.27 10.33
C THR A 74 -1.63 -2.73 9.03
N ARG A 75 -2.34 -3.61 8.33
CA ARG A 75 -1.98 -4.04 6.98
C ARG A 75 -3.26 -4.17 6.16
N TYR A 76 -3.35 -3.39 5.10
CA TYR A 76 -4.50 -3.35 4.22
C TYR A 76 -4.13 -3.70 2.80
N LEU A 77 -4.97 -4.51 2.18
CA LEU A 77 -4.90 -4.89 0.78
C LEU A 77 -5.91 -4.10 -0.05
N ASP A 78 -5.44 -3.52 -1.13
CA ASP A 78 -6.25 -3.00 -2.22
C ASP A 78 -6.04 -3.86 -3.47
N VAL A 79 -7.13 -4.16 -4.15
CA VAL A 79 -7.15 -4.96 -5.37
C VAL A 79 -7.69 -4.13 -6.52
N THR A 80 -6.96 -4.08 -7.61
CA THR A 80 -7.47 -3.50 -8.87
C THR A 80 -7.59 -4.59 -9.92
N ILE A 81 -8.74 -4.65 -10.58
CA ILE A 81 -9.00 -5.56 -11.70
C ILE A 81 -9.63 -4.74 -12.81
N ARG A 82 -9.02 -4.82 -14.01
CA ARG A 82 -9.54 -4.16 -15.19
C ARG A 82 -10.05 -5.18 -16.17
N ASP A 83 -11.36 -5.12 -16.43
CA ASP A 83 -12.11 -5.98 -17.31
C ASP A 83 -12.47 -5.22 -18.59
N GLY A 84 -12.30 -5.83 -19.74
CA GLY A 84 -12.54 -5.19 -21.05
C GLY A 84 -11.25 -5.02 -21.84
N ASN A 85 -10.90 -3.81 -22.21
CA ASN A 85 -9.64 -3.47 -22.86
C ASN A 85 -9.18 -2.06 -22.45
N GLN A 86 -8.02 -1.62 -22.94
CA GLN A 86 -7.43 -0.33 -22.59
C GLN A 86 -8.31 0.86 -22.97
N GLN A 87 -9.00 0.79 -24.13
CA GLN A 87 -9.86 1.86 -24.64
C GLN A 87 -11.16 1.98 -23.86
N PHE A 88 -11.69 0.84 -23.36
CA PHE A 88 -12.97 0.81 -22.68
C PHE A 88 -13.01 -0.34 -21.66
N ASP A 89 -13.01 0.02 -20.40
CA ASP A 89 -13.01 -0.95 -19.31
C ASP A 89 -14.04 -0.65 -18.21
N ASN A 90 -14.01 -1.42 -17.13
CA ASN A 90 -14.91 -1.26 -16.00
C ASN A 90 -14.65 0.01 -15.17
N TYR A 91 -13.56 0.76 -15.41
CA TYR A 91 -13.29 2.07 -14.81
C TYR A 91 -13.70 3.24 -15.69
N HIS A 92 -14.25 2.97 -16.87
CA HIS A 92 -14.70 4.02 -17.79
C HIS A 92 -15.56 5.07 -17.09
N LEU A 93 -15.19 6.36 -17.30
CA LEU A 93 -15.86 7.47 -16.66
C LEU A 93 -17.13 7.83 -17.43
N VAL A 94 -18.25 7.84 -16.74
CA VAL A 94 -19.53 8.30 -17.26
C VAL A 94 -19.77 9.71 -16.77
N ALA A 95 -20.26 10.59 -17.64
CA ALA A 95 -20.59 11.95 -17.28
C ALA A 95 -21.53 12.00 -16.07
N ASN A 96 -21.20 12.84 -15.09
CA ASN A 96 -21.91 13.00 -13.81
C ASN A 96 -21.83 11.81 -12.84
N GLU A 97 -21.03 10.78 -13.12
CA GLU A 97 -20.72 9.74 -12.14
C GLU A 97 -19.39 10.03 -11.41
N ASN A 98 -19.30 9.59 -10.16
CA ASN A 98 -18.02 9.55 -9.44
C ASN A 98 -17.12 8.46 -10.03
N ARG A 99 -15.80 8.66 -9.95
CA ARG A 99 -14.84 7.63 -10.36
C ARG A 99 -15.18 6.30 -9.66
N PRO A 100 -15.35 5.20 -10.40
CA PRO A 100 -15.70 3.90 -9.81
C PRO A 100 -14.59 3.42 -8.87
N ARG A 101 -15.00 2.83 -7.75
CA ARG A 101 -14.10 2.21 -6.79
C ARG A 101 -14.65 0.84 -6.42
N PHE A 102 -13.91 -0.21 -6.71
CA PHE A 102 -14.28 -1.60 -6.41
C PHE A 102 -13.54 -2.15 -5.20
N THR A 103 -12.36 -1.62 -4.93
CA THR A 103 -11.55 -2.01 -3.78
C THR A 103 -12.08 -1.35 -2.50
N GLN A 104 -11.97 -2.10 -1.41
CA GLN A 104 -12.20 -1.61 -0.06
C GLN A 104 -11.02 -2.08 0.77
N ALA A 105 -10.14 -1.19 1.18
CA ALA A 105 -8.97 -1.48 2.01
C ALA A 105 -9.24 -2.69 2.96
N THR A 106 -8.93 -3.89 2.49
CA THR A 106 -9.27 -5.14 3.19
C THR A 106 -8.15 -5.45 4.18
N PRO A 107 -8.44 -5.59 5.49
CA PRO A 107 -7.41 -5.97 6.44
C PRO A 107 -6.91 -7.38 6.14
N ILE A 108 -5.59 -7.56 6.17
CA ILE A 108 -4.92 -8.85 6.00
C ILE A 108 -3.97 -9.12 7.16
N ALA A 109 -3.45 -10.37 7.25
CA ALA A 109 -2.55 -10.76 8.32
C ALA A 109 -1.34 -9.83 8.43
N LEU A 110 -1.01 -9.40 9.66
CA LEU A 110 0.19 -8.60 9.94
C LEU A 110 1.48 -9.39 9.72
N GLU A 111 1.43 -10.69 9.99
CA GLU A 111 2.53 -11.62 9.74
C GLU A 111 2.51 -12.12 8.30
N ASP A 112 3.67 -12.47 7.77
CA ASP A 112 3.80 -13.02 6.42
C ASP A 112 3.37 -14.51 6.37
N ASN A 113 2.20 -14.79 6.94
CA ASN A 113 1.58 -16.12 6.87
C ASN A 113 0.93 -16.31 5.50
N ALA A 114 1.57 -17.11 4.65
CA ALA A 114 1.14 -17.31 3.28
C ALA A 114 -0.30 -17.83 3.16
N ALA A 115 -0.75 -18.72 4.04
CA ALA A 115 -2.11 -19.27 3.98
C ALA A 115 -3.17 -18.21 4.29
N ALA A 116 -2.97 -17.43 5.35
CA ALA A 116 -3.87 -16.36 5.76
C ALA A 116 -3.94 -15.23 4.70
N ILE A 117 -2.78 -14.80 4.17
CA ILE A 117 -2.72 -13.78 3.14
C ILE A 117 -3.41 -14.27 1.86
N ARG A 118 -3.13 -15.48 1.40
CA ARG A 118 -3.76 -16.07 0.20
C ARG A 118 -5.26 -16.12 0.29
N GLN A 119 -5.80 -16.52 1.43
CA GLN A 119 -7.26 -16.56 1.63
C GLN A 119 -7.87 -15.15 1.52
N ALA A 120 -7.28 -14.15 2.17
CA ALA A 120 -7.75 -12.78 2.12
C ALA A 120 -7.67 -12.19 0.71
N VAL A 121 -6.55 -12.41 0.01
CA VAL A 121 -6.32 -11.99 -1.38
C VAL A 121 -7.36 -12.61 -2.30
N TRP A 122 -7.60 -13.92 -2.18
CA TRP A 122 -8.59 -14.61 -3.01
C TRP A 122 -10.00 -14.04 -2.82
N LEU A 123 -10.44 -13.84 -1.57
CA LEU A 123 -11.75 -13.28 -1.26
C LEU A 123 -11.91 -11.84 -1.77
N ALA A 124 -10.87 -11.02 -1.62
CA ALA A 124 -10.87 -9.65 -2.12
C ALA A 124 -10.92 -9.62 -3.65
N THR A 125 -10.14 -10.49 -4.32
CA THR A 125 -10.11 -10.63 -5.79
C THR A 125 -11.48 -11.02 -6.34
N ASP A 126 -12.14 -12.04 -5.77
CA ASP A 126 -13.49 -12.47 -6.22
C ASP A 126 -14.51 -11.33 -6.11
N ARG A 127 -14.50 -10.60 -4.99
CA ARG A 127 -15.41 -9.47 -4.77
C ARG A 127 -15.18 -8.35 -5.79
N VAL A 128 -13.93 -7.94 -5.99
CA VAL A 128 -13.57 -6.84 -6.91
C VAL A 128 -13.89 -7.24 -8.35
N TYR A 129 -13.55 -8.46 -8.75
CA TYR A 129 -13.86 -8.97 -10.08
C TYR A 129 -15.37 -8.95 -10.36
N ARG A 130 -16.21 -9.47 -9.47
CA ARG A 130 -17.66 -9.46 -9.64
C ARG A 130 -18.23 -8.04 -9.79
N GLY A 131 -17.75 -7.11 -8.98
CA GLY A 131 -18.17 -5.70 -9.07
C GLY A 131 -17.75 -5.05 -10.37
N GLY A 132 -16.51 -5.27 -10.82
CA GLY A 132 -15.98 -4.77 -12.09
C GLY A 132 -16.72 -5.34 -13.30
N ALA A 133 -16.90 -6.67 -13.35
CA ALA A 133 -17.59 -7.36 -14.43
C ALA A 133 -19.04 -6.88 -14.56
N GLN A 134 -19.78 -6.75 -13.46
CA GLN A 134 -21.15 -6.22 -13.47
C GLN A 134 -21.20 -4.79 -14.00
N ARG A 135 -20.25 -3.93 -13.62
CA ARG A 135 -20.18 -2.57 -14.15
C ARG A 135 -19.90 -2.56 -15.65
N LEU A 136 -18.92 -3.32 -16.12
CA LEU A 136 -18.60 -3.37 -17.56
C LEU A 136 -19.79 -3.83 -18.40
N ILE A 137 -20.52 -4.86 -17.95
CA ILE A 137 -21.74 -5.33 -18.63
C ILE A 137 -22.78 -4.19 -18.72
N ARG A 138 -22.99 -3.47 -17.63
CA ARG A 138 -23.91 -2.31 -17.61
C ARG A 138 -23.44 -1.21 -18.57
N LEU A 139 -22.15 -0.83 -18.52
CA LEU A 139 -21.58 0.19 -19.41
C LEU A 139 -21.77 -0.17 -20.89
N LYS A 140 -21.52 -1.42 -21.28
CA LYS A 140 -21.75 -1.90 -22.66
C LYS A 140 -23.20 -1.88 -23.06
N GLY A 141 -24.12 -2.08 -22.12
CA GLY A 141 -25.57 -1.92 -22.36
C GLY A 141 -25.96 -0.47 -22.65
N ASP A 142 -25.38 0.47 -21.87
CA ASP A 142 -25.67 1.90 -22.00
C ASP A 142 -24.98 2.53 -23.22
N GLU A 143 -23.84 2.05 -23.65
CA GLU A 143 -23.10 2.54 -24.84
C GLU A 143 -23.95 2.41 -26.12
N LYS A 144 -24.79 1.38 -26.23
CA LYS A 144 -25.70 1.20 -27.35
C LYS A 144 -26.81 2.26 -27.41
N LEU A 145 -27.00 2.99 -26.31
CA LEU A 145 -28.02 4.06 -26.20
C LEU A 145 -27.42 5.46 -26.33
N ARG A 146 -26.08 5.60 -26.30
CA ARG A 146 -25.38 6.88 -26.36
C ARG A 146 -24.88 7.19 -27.75
N THR A 147 -25.41 8.23 -28.33
CA THR A 147 -24.82 8.94 -29.45
C THR A 147 -23.72 9.86 -28.96
N GLN A 148 -22.46 9.53 -29.28
CA GLN A 148 -21.22 10.29 -29.08
C GLN A 148 -20.69 10.36 -27.63
N ALA A 149 -19.63 9.59 -27.40
CA ALA A 149 -18.72 9.86 -26.29
C ALA A 149 -17.92 11.15 -26.57
N VAL A 150 -17.92 12.07 -25.58
CA VAL A 150 -17.18 13.34 -25.67
C VAL A 150 -15.68 13.10 -25.46
N ASP A 151 -15.31 12.03 -24.76
CA ASP A 151 -13.93 11.63 -24.48
C ASP A 151 -13.61 10.32 -25.24
N THR A 152 -12.58 10.36 -26.05
CA THR A 152 -12.07 9.23 -26.84
C THR A 152 -10.72 8.73 -26.35
N SER A 153 -10.23 9.24 -25.19
CA SER A 153 -9.00 8.77 -24.58
C SER A 153 -9.16 7.33 -24.03
N ASP A 154 -8.05 6.62 -23.99
CA ASP A 154 -8.02 5.29 -23.39
C ASP A 154 -8.28 5.37 -21.88
N ASP A 155 -9.03 4.41 -21.33
CA ASP A 155 -9.32 4.31 -19.89
C ASP A 155 -8.09 3.90 -19.09
N PHE A 156 -7.11 3.29 -19.74
CA PHE A 156 -5.88 2.83 -19.12
C PHE A 156 -4.69 2.88 -20.08
N ASP A 157 -3.63 3.50 -19.62
CA ASP A 157 -2.35 3.51 -20.33
C ASP A 157 -1.40 2.46 -19.73
N LYS A 158 -0.63 1.81 -20.60
CA LYS A 158 0.32 0.79 -20.18
C LYS A 158 1.70 1.40 -20.03
N GLU A 159 2.28 1.26 -18.85
CA GLU A 159 3.65 1.65 -18.54
C GLU A 159 4.60 0.45 -18.55
N ASP A 160 5.90 0.72 -18.74
CA ASP A 160 6.92 -0.31 -18.62
C ASP A 160 7.04 -0.79 -17.17
N PRO A 161 7.19 -2.11 -16.95
CA PRO A 161 7.26 -2.67 -15.61
C PRO A 161 8.48 -2.16 -14.84
N GLN A 162 8.29 -1.87 -13.56
CA GLN A 162 9.33 -1.40 -12.66
C GLN A 162 9.57 -2.40 -11.54
N VAL A 163 10.85 -2.61 -11.19
CA VAL A 163 11.24 -3.45 -10.05
C VAL A 163 12.09 -2.62 -9.10
N TYR A 164 11.56 -2.38 -7.90
CA TYR A 164 12.26 -1.59 -6.89
C TYR A 164 11.91 -2.05 -5.48
N PHE A 165 12.92 -2.31 -4.65
CA PHE A 165 12.75 -2.73 -3.27
C PHE A 165 13.60 -1.85 -2.35
N ALA A 166 12.95 -1.01 -1.55
CA ALA A 166 13.57 -0.16 -0.55
C ALA A 166 12.64 -0.01 0.65
N SER A 167 12.58 -1.05 1.45
CA SER A 167 11.82 -1.00 2.71
C SER A 167 12.33 0.13 3.60
N PRO A 168 11.44 0.91 4.23
CA PRO A 168 11.84 1.99 5.12
C PRO A 168 12.59 1.44 6.33
N ALA A 169 13.63 2.16 6.78
CA ALA A 169 14.32 1.78 7.99
C ALA A 169 13.39 1.92 9.21
N PRO A 170 13.29 0.88 10.06
CA PRO A 170 12.49 0.96 11.27
C PRO A 170 13.05 2.02 12.22
N LEU A 171 12.17 2.82 12.80
CA LEU A 171 12.54 3.79 13.82
C LEU A 171 12.88 3.05 15.11
N LYS A 172 14.11 3.25 15.59
CA LYS A 172 14.62 2.61 16.82
C LYS A 172 14.49 3.58 17.99
N PHE A 173 13.67 3.23 18.96
CA PHE A 173 13.55 3.95 20.22
C PHE A 173 13.11 2.99 21.33
N ASN A 174 13.37 3.38 22.59
CA ASN A 174 12.89 2.64 23.75
C ASN A 174 11.61 3.32 24.29
N PRO A 175 10.42 2.70 24.15
CA PRO A 175 9.17 3.32 24.57
C PRO A 175 9.14 3.69 26.06
N THR A 176 9.75 2.87 26.93
CA THR A 176 9.76 3.09 28.37
C THR A 176 10.61 4.32 28.75
N GLU A 177 11.81 4.43 28.18
CA GLU A 177 12.67 5.58 28.40
C GLU A 177 12.05 6.86 27.83
N LEU A 178 11.43 6.76 26.66
CA LEU A 178 10.78 7.89 26.03
C LEU A 178 9.59 8.36 26.86
N ALA A 179 8.74 7.46 27.36
CA ALA A 179 7.64 7.80 28.24
C ALA A 179 8.11 8.49 29.54
N ALA A 180 9.20 8.01 30.15
CA ALA A 180 9.79 8.65 31.30
C ALA A 180 10.30 10.06 31.00
N ARG A 181 10.90 10.26 29.81
CA ARG A 181 11.37 11.55 29.34
C ARG A 181 10.20 12.53 29.10
N LEU A 182 9.12 12.07 28.48
CA LEU A 182 7.94 12.91 28.24
C LEU A 182 7.29 13.34 29.55
N ARG A 183 7.13 12.43 30.53
CA ARG A 183 6.66 12.79 31.87
C ARG A 183 7.50 13.89 32.51
N LYS A 184 8.84 13.75 32.45
CA LYS A 184 9.75 14.75 33.01
C LYS A 184 9.60 16.11 32.29
N LEU A 185 9.54 16.10 30.96
CA LEU A 185 9.38 17.34 30.19
C LEU A 185 8.03 18.02 30.47
N SER A 186 6.93 17.24 30.48
CA SER A 186 5.60 17.82 30.75
C SER A 186 5.45 18.34 32.19
N ALA A 187 6.19 17.78 33.15
CA ALA A 187 6.20 18.28 34.52
C ALA A 187 6.82 19.70 34.65
N GLU A 188 7.72 20.08 33.74
CA GLU A 188 8.34 21.42 33.74
C GLU A 188 7.29 22.54 33.58
N PHE A 189 6.20 22.31 32.84
CA PHE A 189 5.13 23.27 32.66
C PHE A 189 4.40 23.64 33.97
N SER A 190 4.43 22.76 34.96
CA SER A 190 3.81 23.04 36.29
C SER A 190 4.48 24.20 37.01
N LYS A 191 5.68 24.63 36.60
CA LYS A 191 6.37 25.80 37.16
C LYS A 191 5.79 27.12 36.66
N TYR A 192 4.89 27.09 35.66
CA TYR A 192 4.34 28.25 35.00
C TYR A 192 2.82 28.28 35.20
N PRO A 193 2.29 29.03 36.22
CA PRO A 193 0.87 29.02 36.57
C PRO A 193 -0.08 29.47 35.44
N GLY A 194 0.43 30.26 34.50
CA GLY A 194 -0.32 30.70 33.32
C GLY A 194 -0.43 29.65 32.18
N ALA A 195 0.33 28.56 32.27
CA ALA A 195 0.25 27.49 31.28
C ALA A 195 -0.85 26.49 31.70
N LEU A 196 -2.06 26.71 31.23
CA LEU A 196 -3.24 26.00 31.68
C LEU A 196 -3.44 24.66 31.00
N ASP A 197 -3.19 24.60 29.69
CA ASP A 197 -3.35 23.39 28.86
C ASP A 197 -2.03 23.13 28.13
N THR A 198 -1.27 22.15 28.62
CA THR A 198 0.05 21.85 28.11
C THR A 198 0.24 20.35 27.90
N SER A 199 0.81 19.98 26.78
CA SER A 199 1.15 18.61 26.48
C SER A 199 2.53 18.47 25.81
N VAL A 200 3.14 17.31 25.97
CA VAL A 200 4.30 16.86 25.21
C VAL A 200 3.91 15.61 24.46
N GLN A 201 4.00 15.67 23.15
CA GLN A 201 3.57 14.59 22.27
C GLN A 201 4.77 14.04 21.49
N PHE A 202 4.76 12.73 21.28
CA PHE A 202 5.70 12.04 20.44
C PHE A 202 4.93 11.02 19.59
N GLU A 203 5.11 11.11 18.29
CA GLU A 203 4.48 10.19 17.35
C GLU A 203 5.51 9.67 16.35
N THR A 204 5.41 8.40 16.05
CA THR A 204 6.13 7.80 14.93
C THR A 204 5.15 7.09 14.01
N LYS A 205 5.45 7.10 12.73
CA LYS A 205 4.69 6.36 11.74
C LYS A 205 5.63 5.87 10.66
N THR A 206 5.69 4.56 10.48
CA THR A 206 6.36 3.92 9.34
C THR A 206 5.30 3.34 8.42
N VAL A 207 5.35 3.73 7.16
CA VAL A 207 4.45 3.23 6.12
C VAL A 207 5.27 2.51 5.08
N THR A 208 4.90 1.27 4.78
CA THR A 208 5.46 0.47 3.69
C THR A 208 4.37 0.17 2.69
N GLN A 209 4.63 0.46 1.43
CA GLN A 209 3.77 0.14 0.30
C GLN A 209 4.40 -0.98 -0.52
N THR A 210 3.62 -2.00 -0.82
CA THR A 210 4.01 -3.14 -1.65
C THR A 210 3.04 -3.23 -2.81
N LEU A 211 3.53 -3.19 -4.05
CA LEU A 211 2.73 -3.26 -5.26
C LEU A 211 3.22 -4.38 -6.16
N VAL A 212 2.30 -5.20 -6.63
CA VAL A 212 2.55 -6.20 -7.67
C VAL A 212 1.48 -6.09 -8.77
N THR A 213 1.90 -6.15 -10.03
CA THR A 213 0.99 -6.05 -11.18
C THR A 213 1.20 -7.18 -12.19
N THR A 214 0.18 -7.44 -12.99
CA THR A 214 0.25 -8.42 -14.09
C THR A 214 1.19 -8.00 -15.22
N ASP A 215 1.53 -6.71 -15.31
CA ASP A 215 2.52 -6.20 -16.27
C ASP A 215 3.97 -6.46 -15.84
N GLY A 216 4.19 -6.99 -14.65
CA GLY A 216 5.51 -7.34 -14.15
C GLY A 216 6.08 -6.35 -13.13
N THR A 217 5.41 -5.26 -12.81
CA THR A 217 5.84 -4.33 -11.76
C THR A 217 5.84 -5.02 -10.39
N ARG A 218 6.95 -4.81 -9.65
CA ARG A 218 7.17 -5.33 -8.29
C ARG A 218 7.85 -4.24 -7.48
N LEU A 219 7.08 -3.58 -6.63
CA LEU A 219 7.59 -2.47 -5.81
C LEU A 219 7.41 -2.76 -4.34
N GLU A 220 8.40 -2.37 -3.54
CA GLU A 220 8.27 -2.19 -2.10
C GLU A 220 9.07 -0.97 -1.69
N PHE A 221 8.40 0.03 -1.17
CA PHE A 221 8.99 1.29 -0.71
C PHE A 221 8.19 1.88 0.44
N GLY A 222 8.72 2.90 1.06
CA GLY A 222 8.00 3.57 2.14
C GLY A 222 8.81 4.67 2.79
N HIS A 223 8.26 5.17 3.89
CA HIS A 223 8.88 6.24 4.66
C HIS A 223 8.58 6.08 6.15
N SER A 224 9.46 6.67 6.96
CA SER A 224 9.25 6.79 8.40
C SER A 224 9.19 8.26 8.78
N LEU A 225 8.20 8.61 9.59
CA LEU A 225 7.99 9.94 10.14
C LEU A 225 8.16 9.89 11.65
N LEU A 226 8.77 10.94 12.20
CA LEU A 226 8.86 11.18 13.63
C LEU A 226 8.40 12.62 13.87
N LEU A 227 7.39 12.78 14.71
CA LEU A 227 6.85 14.07 15.14
C LEU A 227 7.03 14.21 16.64
N GLN A 228 7.53 15.37 17.08
CA GLN A 228 7.56 15.77 18.47
C GLN A 228 6.93 17.16 18.58
N VAL A 229 5.94 17.29 19.46
CA VAL A 229 5.22 18.55 19.68
C VAL A 229 5.29 18.91 21.14
N LEU A 230 5.52 20.20 21.40
CA LEU A 230 5.39 20.86 22.68
C LEU A 230 4.26 21.88 22.51
N ALA A 231 3.19 21.74 23.23
CA ALA A 231 2.01 22.61 23.15
C ALA A 231 1.58 23.08 24.54
#